data_6af2817251f03a77062a56b1a0e8e606
#
_entry.id   6af2817251f03a77062a56b1a0e8e606
#
_cell.length_a   1.000
_cell.length_b   1.000
_cell.length_c   1.000
_cell.angle_alpha   90.00
_cell.angle_beta   90.00
_cell.angle_gamma   90.00
#
_symmetry.space_group_name_H-M   'P 1'
#
loop_
_entity.id
_entity.type
_entity.pdbx_description
1 polymer ?
#
loop_
_entity_poly.entity_id
_entity_poly.type
_entity_poly.pdbx_seq_one_letter_code
_entity_poly.pdbx_strand_id
1 'polypeptide(L)'
;MAVDNATILDKVRLKGTDDYQQRIPSATQTGVANTMRYLFDPMNRQYLNDCVWSMVNRIGLTVMAQNTPFENPLAIFKKENLYWGSTVQEIAVKWIKAHGYKDDAEDLLKMHRPEAAVWFYEMNRKDQYPISWTDDELRQAFVDDFGLNRFVAQIMETPRNSDNYDEMNIMLALIRRYEQNLGFYKVHLDAAPNDEASAKTLLKALRATAGRMRFPSTQYNALNVSDIPAYANPQQMVLLIEPEYLASLDVDALSAVFQLDKADVPYRIIQVPNLGIPGAVALLVSTDWYQVRDTLYGTTQFYNPQTLSNTMYLNHWGIYGVSPFTPCALFTTNEGTSINAVTQTVTGFTLTAPSTQVKPGQSYRNRQSGCTERGDVRSFGKA
;
A
#
# COMPACT_ATOMS: atom_id res chain seq x y z
N MET A 1 15.75 -26.86 10.39
CA MET A 1 15.71 -28.30 10.00
C MET A 1 14.60 -28.47 9.00
N ALA A 2 14.89 -29.02 7.81
CA ALA A 2 13.87 -29.35 6.84
C ALA A 2 12.96 -30.43 7.43
N VAL A 3 11.66 -30.26 7.32
CA VAL A 3 10.67 -31.21 7.84
C VAL A 3 10.49 -32.33 6.81
N ASP A 4 10.54 -33.58 7.25
CA ASP A 4 10.36 -34.76 6.42
C ASP A 4 8.94 -34.82 5.80
N ASN A 5 8.85 -35.33 4.57
CA ASN A 5 7.58 -35.45 3.84
C ASN A 5 6.50 -36.23 4.61
N ALA A 6 6.91 -37.31 5.32
CA ALA A 6 5.97 -38.07 6.14
C ALA A 6 5.36 -37.21 7.26
N THR A 7 6.16 -36.40 7.90
CA THR A 7 5.68 -35.48 8.95
C THR A 7 4.73 -34.40 8.41
N ILE A 8 4.99 -33.90 7.19
CA ILE A 8 4.10 -32.92 6.55
C ILE A 8 2.75 -33.56 6.24
N LEU A 9 2.74 -34.74 5.63
CA LEU A 9 1.51 -35.47 5.28
C LEU A 9 0.67 -35.80 6.52
N ASP A 10 1.31 -36.19 7.61
CA ASP A 10 0.59 -36.49 8.86
C ASP A 10 0.05 -35.20 9.50
N LYS A 11 0.76 -34.07 9.42
CA LYS A 11 0.21 -32.78 9.86
C LYS A 11 -1.00 -32.35 9.02
N VAL A 12 -0.97 -32.59 7.70
CA VAL A 12 -2.13 -32.36 6.82
C VAL A 12 -3.29 -33.25 7.25
N ARG A 13 -3.00 -34.55 7.47
CA ARG A 13 -4.00 -35.51 7.88
C ARG A 13 -4.68 -35.11 9.19
N LEU A 14 -3.93 -34.73 10.20
CA LEU A 14 -4.46 -34.29 11.51
C LEU A 14 -5.34 -33.03 11.44
N LYS A 15 -5.13 -32.19 10.43
CA LYS A 15 -5.94 -30.99 10.19
C LYS A 15 -7.05 -31.17 9.17
N GLY A 16 -7.12 -32.34 8.52
CA GLY A 16 -8.15 -32.70 7.57
C GLY A 16 -9.47 -33.02 8.25
N THR A 17 -10.52 -33.25 7.43
CA THR A 17 -11.83 -33.70 7.88
C THR A 17 -11.73 -35.12 8.44
N ASP A 18 -12.71 -35.53 9.26
CA ASP A 18 -12.77 -36.89 9.82
C ASP A 18 -12.78 -37.95 8.69
N ASP A 19 -13.49 -37.71 7.60
CA ASP A 19 -13.52 -38.58 6.43
C ASP A 19 -12.13 -38.70 5.76
N TYR A 20 -11.40 -37.61 5.64
CA TYR A 20 -10.01 -37.60 5.17
C TYR A 20 -9.11 -38.48 6.07
N GLN A 21 -9.22 -38.29 7.39
CA GLN A 21 -8.41 -39.02 8.38
C GLN A 21 -8.68 -40.53 8.37
N GLN A 22 -9.93 -40.95 8.11
CA GLN A 22 -10.31 -42.35 8.04
C GLN A 22 -9.83 -43.03 6.75
N ARG A 23 -9.86 -42.31 5.62
CA ARG A 23 -9.54 -42.90 4.31
C ARG A 23 -8.05 -42.84 3.97
N ILE A 24 -7.36 -41.79 4.37
CA ILE A 24 -5.95 -41.60 4.05
C ILE A 24 -5.09 -42.12 5.22
N PRO A 25 -4.22 -43.12 4.98
CA PRO A 25 -3.38 -43.67 6.01
C PRO A 25 -2.30 -42.69 6.47
N SER A 26 -1.82 -42.85 7.71
CA SER A 26 -0.69 -42.06 8.22
C SER A 26 0.59 -42.37 7.46
N ALA A 27 1.26 -41.34 6.96
CA ALA A 27 2.50 -41.49 6.20
C ALA A 27 3.68 -41.93 7.08
N THR A 28 3.68 -41.59 8.36
CA THR A 28 4.68 -42.06 9.32
C THR A 28 4.54 -43.55 9.64
N GLN A 29 3.32 -44.04 9.67
CA GLN A 29 3.04 -45.48 9.99
C GLN A 29 3.14 -46.41 8.79
N THR A 30 2.65 -45.98 7.63
CA THR A 30 2.52 -46.85 6.43
C THR A 30 3.57 -46.53 5.35
N GLY A 31 4.32 -45.47 5.49
CA GLY A 31 5.29 -44.94 4.52
C GLY A 31 4.65 -44.01 3.49
N VAL A 32 5.42 -43.02 3.05
CA VAL A 32 4.99 -42.00 2.07
C VAL A 32 4.44 -42.63 0.78
N ALA A 33 5.11 -43.67 0.25
CA ALA A 33 4.70 -44.35 -0.98
C ALA A 33 3.29 -44.99 -0.91
N ASN A 34 2.91 -45.52 0.23
CA ASN A 34 1.57 -46.08 0.41
C ASN A 34 0.52 -45.00 0.53
N THR A 35 0.78 -43.95 1.29
CA THR A 35 -0.12 -42.80 1.38
C THR A 35 -0.32 -42.17 0.02
N MET A 36 0.74 -42.03 -0.81
CA MET A 36 0.65 -41.58 -2.19
C MET A 36 -0.27 -42.44 -3.06
N ARG A 37 -0.20 -43.77 -2.95
CA ARG A 37 -1.11 -44.68 -3.71
C ARG A 37 -2.56 -44.34 -3.45
N TYR A 38 -2.93 -44.07 -2.20
CA TYR A 38 -4.31 -43.68 -1.84
C TYR A 38 -4.66 -42.27 -2.36
N LEU A 39 -3.75 -41.30 -2.27
CA LEU A 39 -4.01 -39.92 -2.70
C LEU A 39 -4.13 -39.79 -4.22
N PHE A 40 -3.29 -40.52 -5.00
CA PHE A 40 -3.31 -40.47 -6.47
C PHE A 40 -4.30 -41.49 -7.11
N ASP A 41 -5.08 -42.20 -6.31
CA ASP A 41 -6.18 -42.97 -6.84
C ASP A 41 -7.25 -42.05 -7.46
N PRO A 42 -7.72 -42.33 -8.69
CA PRO A 42 -8.73 -41.49 -9.36
C PRO A 42 -9.99 -41.27 -8.51
N MET A 43 -10.39 -42.26 -7.70
CA MET A 43 -11.54 -42.15 -6.80
C MET A 43 -11.31 -41.22 -5.61
N ASN A 44 -10.05 -40.96 -5.27
CA ASN A 44 -9.66 -40.13 -4.14
C ASN A 44 -9.18 -38.72 -4.56
N ARG A 45 -9.47 -38.29 -5.78
CA ARG A 45 -9.05 -37.02 -6.32
C ARG A 45 -9.40 -35.82 -5.45
N GLN A 46 -10.55 -35.88 -4.80
CA GLN A 46 -10.95 -34.83 -3.86
C GLN A 46 -9.98 -34.72 -2.69
N TYR A 47 -9.53 -35.82 -2.13
CA TYR A 47 -8.58 -35.84 -1.02
C TYR A 47 -7.18 -35.36 -1.43
N LEU A 48 -6.78 -35.61 -2.67
CA LEU A 48 -5.53 -35.06 -3.20
C LEU A 48 -5.61 -33.53 -3.26
N ASN A 49 -6.70 -32.97 -3.77
CA ASN A 49 -6.93 -31.55 -3.82
C ASN A 49 -6.97 -30.93 -2.40
N ASP A 50 -7.67 -31.59 -1.47
CA ASP A 50 -7.73 -31.15 -0.07
C ASP A 50 -6.35 -31.20 0.61
N CYS A 51 -5.54 -32.22 0.27
CA CYS A 51 -4.17 -32.35 0.74
C CYS A 51 -3.31 -31.16 0.27
N VAL A 52 -3.29 -30.91 -1.03
CA VAL A 52 -2.53 -29.79 -1.62
C VAL A 52 -3.02 -28.45 -1.05
N TRP A 53 -4.33 -28.24 -0.98
CA TRP A 53 -4.92 -27.04 -0.41
C TRP A 53 -4.53 -26.83 1.05
N SER A 54 -4.55 -27.91 1.84
CA SER A 54 -4.13 -27.84 3.25
C SER A 54 -2.64 -27.59 3.40
N MET A 55 -1.81 -28.14 2.52
CA MET A 55 -0.37 -27.83 2.49
C MET A 55 -0.12 -26.35 2.18
N VAL A 56 -0.77 -25.84 1.17
CA VAL A 56 -0.62 -24.46 0.73
C VAL A 56 -1.14 -23.47 1.78
N ASN A 57 -2.33 -23.66 2.31
CA ASN A 57 -2.98 -22.67 3.17
C ASN A 57 -2.72 -22.85 4.67
N ARG A 58 -2.40 -24.07 5.12
CA ARG A 58 -2.26 -24.37 6.56
C ARG A 58 -0.85 -24.69 7.01
N ILE A 59 -0.06 -25.32 6.14
CA ILE A 59 1.31 -25.76 6.46
C ILE A 59 2.35 -24.82 5.84
N GLY A 60 2.04 -24.13 4.76
CA GLY A 60 2.93 -23.18 4.10
C GLY A 60 3.62 -22.22 5.06
N LEU A 61 2.91 -21.73 6.06
CA LEU A 61 3.48 -20.87 7.12
C LEU A 61 4.62 -21.51 7.92
N THR A 62 4.61 -22.84 8.06
CA THR A 62 5.67 -23.57 8.81
C THR A 62 6.90 -23.83 7.94
N VAL A 63 6.71 -23.99 6.63
CA VAL A 63 7.79 -24.24 5.66
C VAL A 63 8.49 -22.94 5.26
N MET A 64 7.74 -21.83 5.18
CA MET A 64 8.27 -20.50 4.85
C MET A 64 9.27 -19.92 5.83
N ALA A 65 9.37 -20.49 7.03
CA ALA A 65 10.34 -20.02 8.05
C ALA A 65 11.83 -20.16 7.63
N GLN A 66 12.13 -20.83 6.53
CA GLN A 66 13.51 -21.04 6.05
C GLN A 66 13.97 -20.05 4.96
N ASN A 67 13.04 -19.48 4.20
CA ASN A 67 13.33 -18.45 3.20
C ASN A 67 12.79 -17.13 3.70
N THR A 68 13.59 -16.08 3.68
CA THR A 68 13.13 -14.73 4.03
C THR A 68 12.32 -14.20 2.86
N PRO A 69 10.98 -14.09 2.98
CA PRO A 69 10.17 -13.51 1.92
C PRO A 69 10.52 -12.03 1.76
N PHE A 70 10.40 -11.53 0.53
CA PHE A 70 10.49 -10.09 0.30
C PHE A 70 9.31 -9.39 0.97
N GLU A 71 9.60 -8.47 1.89
CA GLU A 71 8.60 -7.65 2.55
C GLU A 71 8.62 -6.24 1.96
N ASN A 72 7.45 -5.71 1.64
CA ASN A 72 7.32 -4.34 1.16
C ASN A 72 7.64 -3.35 2.30
N PRO A 73 8.71 -2.54 2.21
CA PRO A 73 9.07 -1.58 3.26
C PRO A 73 8.00 -0.50 3.47
N LEU A 74 7.15 -0.25 2.45
CA LEU A 74 6.06 0.71 2.52
C LEU A 74 4.77 0.14 3.13
N ALA A 75 4.75 -1.16 3.48
CA ALA A 75 3.57 -1.81 4.07
C ALA A 75 3.10 -1.16 5.39
N ILE A 76 3.96 -0.43 6.10
CA ILE A 76 3.61 0.34 7.30
C ILE A 76 2.50 1.37 7.04
N PHE A 77 2.33 1.83 5.82
CA PHE A 77 1.29 2.78 5.44
C PHE A 77 -0.07 2.12 5.13
N LYS A 78 -0.14 0.79 5.08
CA LYS A 78 -1.40 0.09 4.84
C LYS A 78 -2.34 0.32 6.02
N LYS A 79 -3.58 0.67 5.68
CA LYS A 79 -4.67 0.86 6.65
C LYS A 79 -5.51 -0.41 6.74
N GLU A 80 -6.45 -0.41 7.65
CA GLU A 80 -7.37 -1.54 7.84
C GLU A 80 -8.07 -1.94 6.54
N ASN A 81 -8.26 -3.24 6.35
CA ASN A 81 -8.89 -3.82 5.18
C ASN A 81 -10.34 -3.36 5.04
N LEU A 82 -10.76 -3.10 3.82
CA LEU A 82 -12.13 -2.71 3.51
C LEU A 82 -12.91 -3.94 3.03
N TYR A 83 -13.67 -4.56 3.93
CA TYR A 83 -14.45 -5.76 3.59
C TYR A 83 -15.73 -5.45 2.79
N TRP A 84 -16.25 -4.22 2.89
CA TRP A 84 -17.48 -3.80 2.24
C TRP A 84 -17.29 -2.47 1.52
N GLY A 85 -17.71 -2.44 0.27
CA GLY A 85 -17.60 -1.25 -0.59
C GLY A 85 -16.34 -1.22 -1.44
N SER A 86 -16.37 -0.36 -2.45
CA SER A 86 -15.27 -0.16 -3.41
C SER A 86 -14.72 1.26 -3.40
N THR A 87 -15.27 2.11 -2.53
CA THR A 87 -14.94 3.54 -2.50
C THR A 87 -14.76 4.00 -1.06
N VAL A 88 -13.71 4.77 -0.82
CA VAL A 88 -13.44 5.43 0.47
C VAL A 88 -13.54 6.93 0.26
N GLN A 89 -14.18 7.60 1.19
CA GLN A 89 -14.34 9.04 1.19
C GLN A 89 -13.47 9.67 2.28
N GLU A 90 -12.67 10.66 1.92
CA GLU A 90 -11.94 11.51 2.85
C GLU A 90 -12.58 12.89 2.86
N ILE A 91 -12.88 13.40 4.05
CA ILE A 91 -13.54 14.69 4.23
C ILE A 91 -12.61 15.58 5.06
N ALA A 92 -12.30 16.75 4.54
CA ALA A 92 -11.56 17.77 5.24
C ALA A 92 -12.41 19.03 5.38
N VAL A 93 -12.46 19.60 6.58
CA VAL A 93 -13.32 20.74 6.92
C VAL A 93 -12.46 22.00 7.04
N LYS A 94 -12.87 23.07 6.38
CA LYS A 94 -12.24 24.40 6.49
C LYS A 94 -12.52 25.02 7.85
N TRP A 95 -11.50 25.55 8.47
CA TRP A 95 -11.67 26.20 9.76
C TRP A 95 -12.41 27.52 9.63
N ILE A 96 -13.35 27.75 10.54
CA ILE A 96 -14.11 28.99 10.62
C ILE A 96 -13.24 30.06 11.28
N LYS A 97 -13.15 31.23 10.65
CA LYS A 97 -12.47 32.39 11.23
C LYS A 97 -13.39 33.05 12.27
N ALA A 98 -12.85 33.43 13.39
CA ALA A 98 -13.57 34.22 14.37
C ALA A 98 -13.87 35.62 13.78
N HIS A 99 -15.07 36.10 14.00
CA HIS A 99 -15.42 37.50 13.74
C HIS A 99 -15.68 38.23 15.06
N GLY A 100 -15.51 39.55 15.04
CA GLY A 100 -15.76 40.35 16.24
C GLY A 100 -17.22 40.27 16.66
N TYR A 101 -17.45 40.24 17.97
CA TYR A 101 -18.80 40.27 18.52
C TYR A 101 -19.49 41.59 18.12
N LYS A 102 -20.68 41.48 17.53
CA LYS A 102 -21.55 42.60 17.17
C LYS A 102 -22.93 42.34 17.71
N ASP A 103 -23.53 43.35 18.28
CA ASP A 103 -24.89 43.30 18.85
C ASP A 103 -25.96 43.65 17.83
N ASP A 104 -25.61 43.68 16.51
CA ASP A 104 -26.51 44.06 15.45
C ASP A 104 -27.44 42.91 15.04
N ALA A 105 -28.73 43.26 14.81
CA ALA A 105 -29.73 42.28 14.41
C ALA A 105 -29.43 41.55 13.10
N GLU A 106 -28.65 42.12 12.21
CA GLU A 106 -28.21 41.53 10.96
C GLU A 106 -27.24 40.33 11.14
N ASP A 107 -26.36 40.41 12.13
CA ASP A 107 -25.40 39.32 12.40
C ASP A 107 -26.06 38.15 13.17
N LEU A 108 -27.13 38.42 13.92
CA LEU A 108 -27.85 37.42 14.69
C LEU A 108 -28.54 36.36 13.83
N LEU A 109 -28.97 36.73 12.63
CA LEU A 109 -29.73 35.86 11.69
C LEU A 109 -28.85 35.27 10.61
N LYS A 110 -27.55 35.59 10.59
CA LYS A 110 -26.62 35.12 9.56
C LYS A 110 -26.25 33.66 9.77
N MET A 111 -26.51 32.82 8.77
CA MET A 111 -26.11 31.41 8.78
C MET A 111 -24.64 31.25 8.40
N HIS A 112 -23.83 30.73 9.31
CA HIS A 112 -22.44 30.34 9.06
C HIS A 112 -22.38 28.82 8.82
N ARG A 113 -22.27 28.41 7.56
CA ARG A 113 -22.13 27.00 7.20
C ARG A 113 -20.66 26.61 7.08
N PRO A 114 -20.23 25.48 7.66
CA PRO A 114 -18.88 24.98 7.45
C PRO A 114 -18.71 24.56 5.98
N GLU A 115 -17.57 24.91 5.41
CA GLU A 115 -17.16 24.46 4.08
C GLU A 115 -16.34 23.18 4.26
N ALA A 116 -16.64 22.14 3.47
CA ALA A 116 -15.92 20.88 3.48
C ALA A 116 -15.45 20.54 2.07
N ALA A 117 -14.22 20.05 1.97
CA ALA A 117 -13.71 19.44 0.76
C ALA A 117 -13.76 17.91 0.93
N VAL A 118 -14.09 17.25 -0.17
CA VAL A 118 -14.26 15.80 -0.19
C VAL A 118 -13.39 15.20 -1.28
N TRP A 119 -12.69 14.12 -0.94
CA TRP A 119 -11.89 13.36 -1.88
C TRP A 119 -12.32 11.90 -1.86
N PHE A 120 -12.42 11.28 -3.03
CA PHE A 120 -12.86 9.90 -3.18
C PHE A 120 -11.72 9.03 -3.69
N TYR A 121 -11.55 7.87 -3.08
CA TYR A 121 -10.64 6.82 -3.51
C TYR A 121 -11.47 5.65 -3.99
N GLU A 122 -11.25 5.23 -5.22
CA GLU A 122 -11.91 4.08 -5.82
C GLU A 122 -10.95 2.90 -5.92
N MET A 123 -11.50 1.68 -5.97
CA MET A 123 -10.72 0.48 -6.18
C MET A 123 -10.04 0.54 -7.55
N ASN A 124 -8.71 0.60 -7.55
CA ASN A 124 -7.88 0.78 -8.74
C ASN A 124 -6.87 -0.36 -8.98
N ARG A 125 -6.74 -1.30 -8.04
CA ARG A 125 -5.94 -2.50 -8.18
C ARG A 125 -6.82 -3.74 -8.14
N LYS A 126 -6.68 -4.62 -9.15
CA LYS A 126 -7.32 -5.94 -9.25
C LYS A 126 -6.35 -6.91 -9.91
N ASP A 127 -5.35 -7.33 -9.17
CA ASP A 127 -4.30 -8.18 -9.68
C ASP A 127 -4.56 -9.64 -9.32
N GLN A 128 -4.08 -10.53 -10.18
CA GLN A 128 -4.17 -11.96 -10.01
C GLN A 128 -2.84 -12.60 -10.44
N TYR A 129 -2.23 -13.36 -9.54
CA TYR A 129 -0.97 -14.05 -9.77
C TYR A 129 -1.22 -15.55 -9.90
N PRO A 130 -1.23 -16.07 -11.16
CA PRO A 130 -1.41 -17.48 -11.40
C PRO A 130 -0.11 -18.26 -11.21
N ILE A 131 -0.21 -19.44 -10.60
CA ILE A 131 0.83 -20.45 -10.61
C ILE A 131 0.22 -21.80 -10.89
N SER A 132 0.79 -22.52 -11.82
CA SER A 132 0.29 -23.84 -12.26
C SER A 132 1.32 -24.92 -12.03
N TRP A 133 0.86 -26.11 -11.73
CA TRP A 133 1.67 -27.31 -11.64
C TRP A 133 0.89 -28.52 -12.17
N THR A 134 1.63 -29.51 -12.63
CA THR A 134 1.08 -30.79 -13.12
C THR A 134 1.04 -31.84 -12.02
N ASP A 135 0.20 -32.85 -12.20
CA ASP A 135 0.16 -34.00 -11.30
C ASP A 135 1.48 -34.77 -11.27
N ASP A 136 2.24 -34.77 -12.37
CA ASP A 136 3.54 -35.44 -12.44
C ASP A 136 4.60 -34.70 -11.63
N GLU A 137 4.62 -33.37 -11.68
CA GLU A 137 5.51 -32.56 -10.81
C GLU A 137 5.19 -32.77 -9.34
N LEU A 138 3.91 -32.81 -9.00
CA LEU A 138 3.48 -33.12 -7.64
C LEU A 138 3.93 -34.53 -7.20
N ARG A 139 3.81 -35.56 -8.07
CA ARG A 139 4.29 -36.92 -7.79
C ARG A 139 5.82 -36.93 -7.57
N GLN A 140 6.58 -36.21 -8.39
CA GLN A 140 8.02 -36.11 -8.21
C GLN A 140 8.40 -35.45 -6.87
N ALA A 141 7.67 -34.42 -6.45
CA ALA A 141 7.86 -33.79 -5.16
C ALA A 141 7.69 -34.74 -3.96
N PHE A 142 6.87 -35.79 -4.09
CA PHE A 142 6.70 -36.81 -3.07
C PHE A 142 7.83 -37.85 -3.04
N VAL A 143 8.51 -38.09 -4.17
CA VAL A 143 9.59 -39.07 -4.28
C VAL A 143 10.87 -38.58 -3.62
N ASP A 144 11.15 -37.28 -3.71
CA ASP A 144 12.32 -36.67 -3.10
C ASP A 144 12.06 -36.37 -1.60
N ASP A 145 12.98 -36.69 -0.70
CA ASP A 145 12.82 -36.59 0.77
C ASP A 145 12.41 -35.18 1.24
N PHE A 146 12.84 -34.13 0.53
CA PHE A 146 12.53 -32.73 0.80
C PHE A 146 11.79 -32.04 -0.36
N GLY A 147 11.39 -32.80 -1.36
CA GLY A 147 10.77 -32.26 -2.56
C GLY A 147 9.46 -31.54 -2.28
N LEU A 148 8.67 -32.06 -1.34
CA LEU A 148 7.40 -31.46 -0.95
C LEU A 148 7.57 -30.07 -0.30
N ASN A 149 8.58 -29.90 0.56
CA ASN A 149 8.91 -28.60 1.14
C ASN A 149 9.26 -27.58 0.07
N ARG A 150 10.12 -27.99 -0.89
CA ARG A 150 10.52 -27.11 -2.01
C ARG A 150 9.34 -26.74 -2.88
N PHE A 151 8.50 -27.71 -3.19
CA PHE A 151 7.31 -27.52 -4.01
C PHE A 151 6.32 -26.55 -3.35
N VAL A 152 6.00 -26.74 -2.07
CA VAL A 152 5.07 -25.85 -1.34
C VAL A 152 5.66 -24.44 -1.22
N ALA A 153 6.95 -24.30 -0.91
CA ALA A 153 7.62 -23.02 -0.84
C ALA A 153 7.55 -22.29 -2.19
N GLN A 154 7.84 -22.99 -3.28
CA GLN A 154 7.81 -22.40 -4.62
C GLN A 154 6.42 -21.91 -5.02
N ILE A 155 5.37 -22.69 -4.72
CA ILE A 155 3.98 -22.31 -5.02
C ILE A 155 3.53 -21.12 -4.18
N MET A 156 3.97 -21.00 -2.93
CA MET A 156 3.51 -19.95 -2.03
C MET A 156 4.34 -18.67 -2.13
N GLU A 157 5.66 -18.81 -2.20
CA GLU A 157 6.57 -17.66 -2.15
C GLU A 157 6.60 -16.87 -3.46
N THR A 158 6.55 -17.56 -4.60
CA THR A 158 6.65 -16.88 -5.89
C THR A 158 5.54 -15.85 -6.10
N PRO A 159 4.23 -16.19 -5.98
CA PRO A 159 3.17 -15.20 -6.15
C PRO A 159 3.21 -14.11 -5.09
N ARG A 160 3.55 -14.46 -3.84
CA ARG A 160 3.59 -13.51 -2.73
C ARG A 160 4.72 -12.49 -2.89
N ASN A 161 5.92 -12.95 -3.28
CA ASN A 161 7.05 -12.06 -3.52
C ASN A 161 6.78 -11.13 -4.72
N SER A 162 6.15 -11.65 -5.77
CA SER A 162 5.73 -10.86 -6.93
C SER A 162 4.70 -9.80 -6.52
N ASP A 163 3.71 -10.17 -5.73
CA ASP A 163 2.69 -9.26 -5.23
C ASP A 163 3.29 -8.14 -4.35
N ASN A 164 4.16 -8.48 -3.40
CA ASN A 164 4.83 -7.50 -2.54
C ASN A 164 5.72 -6.54 -3.33
N TYR A 165 6.40 -7.05 -4.37
CA TYR A 165 7.24 -6.23 -5.25
C TYR A 165 6.38 -5.27 -6.09
N ASP A 166 5.30 -5.75 -6.68
CA ASP A 166 4.37 -4.93 -7.46
C ASP A 166 3.68 -3.89 -6.57
N GLU A 167 3.28 -4.26 -5.35
CA GLU A 167 2.73 -3.33 -4.38
C GLU A 167 3.70 -2.18 -4.07
N MET A 168 4.96 -2.50 -3.79
CA MET A 168 6.00 -1.48 -3.59
C MET A 168 6.11 -0.54 -4.79
N ASN A 169 6.15 -1.10 -6.02
CA ASN A 169 6.25 -0.30 -7.23
C ASN A 169 5.04 0.60 -7.46
N ILE A 170 3.83 0.11 -7.16
CA ILE A 170 2.60 0.92 -7.23
C ILE A 170 2.68 2.08 -6.23
N MET A 171 3.10 1.82 -4.99
CA MET A 171 3.22 2.86 -3.96
C MET A 171 4.28 3.90 -4.33
N LEU A 172 5.41 3.49 -4.92
CA LEU A 172 6.41 4.43 -5.46
C LEU A 172 5.87 5.23 -6.65
N ALA A 173 5.07 4.62 -7.52
CA ALA A 173 4.44 5.32 -8.63
C ALA A 173 3.44 6.40 -8.17
N LEU A 174 2.79 6.21 -7.02
CA LEU A 174 1.92 7.23 -6.42
C LEU A 174 2.69 8.51 -6.04
N ILE A 175 3.96 8.40 -5.61
CA ILE A 175 4.82 9.57 -5.33
C ILE A 175 5.00 10.40 -6.60
N ARG A 176 5.34 9.74 -7.72
CA ARG A 176 5.50 10.42 -9.02
C ARG A 176 4.21 11.08 -9.49
N ARG A 177 3.09 10.38 -9.36
CA ARG A 177 1.78 10.91 -9.74
C ARG A 177 1.38 12.11 -8.89
N TYR A 178 1.68 12.07 -7.59
CA TYR A 178 1.42 13.20 -6.72
C TYR A 178 2.20 14.44 -7.15
N GLU A 179 3.48 14.29 -7.47
CA GLU A 179 4.29 15.39 -7.98
C GLU A 179 3.75 15.96 -9.29
N GLN A 180 3.34 15.10 -10.23
CA GLN A 180 2.85 15.52 -11.53
C GLN A 180 1.52 16.24 -11.49
N ASN A 181 0.62 15.84 -10.59
CA ASN A 181 -0.77 16.29 -10.62
C ASN A 181 -1.11 17.27 -9.49
N LEU A 182 -0.51 17.11 -8.33
CA LEU A 182 -0.79 17.90 -7.14
C LEU A 182 0.40 18.78 -6.72
N GLY A 183 1.64 18.29 -6.91
CA GLY A 183 2.86 18.97 -6.54
C GLY A 183 3.16 18.91 -5.04
N PHE A 184 4.45 18.70 -4.70
CA PHE A 184 4.93 18.74 -3.33
C PHE A 184 5.36 20.17 -2.94
N TYR A 185 5.26 20.45 -1.65
CA TYR A 185 6.06 21.53 -1.07
C TYR A 185 7.53 21.15 -1.18
N LYS A 186 8.32 21.94 -1.93
CA LYS A 186 9.73 21.65 -2.21
C LYS A 186 10.64 22.44 -1.30
N VAL A 187 11.59 21.73 -0.71
CA VAL A 187 12.70 22.34 0.04
C VAL A 187 13.95 22.15 -0.79
N HIS A 188 14.52 23.25 -1.26
CA HIS A 188 15.72 23.22 -2.06
C HIS A 188 16.95 22.95 -1.19
N LEU A 189 17.84 22.10 -1.68
CA LEU A 189 19.15 21.79 -1.11
C LEU A 189 20.22 22.14 -2.14
N ASP A 190 21.25 22.86 -1.70
CA ASP A 190 22.35 23.29 -2.57
C ASP A 190 23.14 22.12 -3.14
N ALA A 191 23.22 21.01 -2.39
CA ALA A 191 23.89 19.77 -2.81
C ALA A 191 23.22 18.54 -2.23
N ALA A 192 23.40 17.39 -2.91
CA ALA A 192 23.02 16.10 -2.36
C ALA A 192 23.87 15.76 -1.12
N PRO A 193 23.34 15.03 -0.13
CA PRO A 193 24.01 14.74 1.14
C PRO A 193 25.08 13.64 0.99
N ASN A 194 26.10 13.91 0.19
CA ASN A 194 27.22 12.99 -0.04
C ASN A 194 28.35 13.20 0.99
N ASP A 195 28.41 14.37 1.63
CA ASP A 195 29.40 14.77 2.61
C ASP A 195 28.75 15.10 3.96
N GLU A 196 29.54 15.08 5.04
CA GLU A 196 29.06 15.43 6.38
C GLU A 196 28.44 16.83 6.47
N ALA A 197 28.99 17.81 5.73
CA ALA A 197 28.48 19.16 5.70
C ALA A 197 27.09 19.27 5.03
N SER A 198 26.92 18.62 3.89
CA SER A 198 25.65 18.57 3.15
C SER A 198 24.61 17.73 3.90
N ALA A 199 25.03 16.65 4.57
CA ALA A 199 24.19 15.85 5.45
C ALA A 199 23.65 16.68 6.65
N LYS A 200 24.49 17.48 7.30
CA LYS A 200 24.07 18.43 8.36
C LYS A 200 23.08 19.47 7.84
N THR A 201 23.25 19.92 6.60
CA THR A 201 22.33 20.88 5.96
C THR A 201 20.94 20.22 5.74
N LEU A 202 20.91 18.99 5.23
CA LEU A 202 19.67 18.23 5.09
C LEU A 202 18.98 18.02 6.44
N LEU A 203 19.72 17.59 7.48
CA LEU A 203 19.18 17.40 8.83
C LEU A 203 18.58 18.69 9.41
N LYS A 204 19.27 19.82 9.22
CA LYS A 204 18.76 21.13 9.64
C LYS A 204 17.47 21.50 8.90
N ALA A 205 17.41 21.24 7.58
CA ALA A 205 16.23 21.48 6.77
C ALA A 205 15.07 20.57 7.18
N LEU A 206 15.32 19.27 7.39
CA LEU A 206 14.34 18.29 7.89
C LEU A 206 13.75 18.73 9.23
N ARG A 207 14.62 19.08 10.19
CA ARG A 207 14.20 19.52 11.53
C ARG A 207 13.35 20.78 11.47
N ALA A 208 13.76 21.76 10.67
CA ALA A 208 13.01 23.00 10.49
C ALA A 208 11.65 22.76 9.85
N THR A 209 11.58 21.91 8.82
CA THR A 209 10.34 21.59 8.11
C THR A 209 9.40 20.77 8.98
N ALA A 210 9.88 19.72 9.65
CA ALA A 210 9.09 18.94 10.60
C ALA A 210 8.52 19.80 11.75
N GLY A 211 9.34 20.72 12.27
CA GLY A 211 8.90 21.69 13.28
C GLY A 211 7.82 22.64 12.80
N ARG A 212 7.91 23.10 11.54
CA ARG A 212 6.89 23.98 10.92
C ARG A 212 5.59 23.21 10.61
N MET A 213 5.67 21.98 10.13
CA MET A 213 4.49 21.13 9.85
C MET A 213 3.66 20.82 11.08
N ARG A 214 4.19 21.02 12.28
CA ARG A 214 3.44 20.95 13.54
C ARG A 214 2.35 22.00 13.66
N PHE A 215 2.54 23.13 12.99
CA PHE A 215 1.58 24.23 13.01
C PHE A 215 0.66 24.15 11.79
N PRO A 216 -0.64 24.42 11.97
CA PRO A 216 -1.57 24.45 10.85
C PRO A 216 -1.12 25.42 9.75
N SER A 217 -0.95 24.90 8.54
CA SER A 217 -0.53 25.68 7.36
C SER A 217 -1.15 25.08 6.10
N THR A 218 -1.47 25.95 5.15
CA THR A 218 -1.95 25.55 3.83
C THR A 218 -0.82 25.30 2.83
N GLN A 219 0.45 25.44 3.25
CA GLN A 219 1.61 25.32 2.36
C GLN A 219 2.07 23.89 2.13
N TYR A 220 1.81 22.98 3.08
CA TYR A 220 2.36 21.63 3.08
C TYR A 220 1.42 20.58 2.49
N ASN A 221 0.18 20.92 2.23
CA ASN A 221 -0.78 20.06 1.54
C ASN A 221 -0.78 20.32 0.03
N ALA A 222 -1.53 19.50 -0.72
CA ALA A 222 -1.62 19.66 -2.16
C ALA A 222 -2.17 21.04 -2.55
N LEU A 223 -1.41 21.79 -3.31
CA LEU A 223 -1.78 22.96 -4.13
C LEU A 223 -2.66 24.03 -3.51
N ASN A 224 -2.77 24.18 -2.21
CA ASN A 224 -3.71 25.15 -1.61
C ASN A 224 -5.15 25.06 -2.15
N VAL A 225 -5.53 23.92 -2.73
CA VAL A 225 -6.80 23.75 -3.47
C VAL A 225 -8.01 24.04 -2.59
N SER A 226 -7.86 23.81 -1.30
CA SER A 226 -9.00 23.83 -0.39
C SER A 226 -8.95 24.89 0.69
N ASP A 227 -7.89 25.72 0.77
CA ASP A 227 -7.65 26.62 1.91
C ASP A 227 -7.79 25.92 3.28
N ILE A 228 -7.60 24.61 3.30
CA ILE A 228 -7.69 23.80 4.51
C ILE A 228 -6.32 23.67 5.12
N PRO A 229 -6.13 24.11 6.36
CA PRO A 229 -4.83 24.00 7.01
C PRO A 229 -4.53 22.53 7.37
N ALA A 230 -3.37 22.04 6.93
CA ALA A 230 -2.83 20.74 7.29
C ALA A 230 -1.75 20.89 8.36
N TYR A 231 -1.69 19.92 9.26
CA TYR A 231 -0.66 19.80 10.28
C TYR A 231 -0.42 18.35 10.65
N ALA A 232 0.75 18.03 11.12
CA ALA A 232 1.06 16.71 11.66
C ALA A 232 2.09 16.83 12.78
N ASN A 233 1.98 15.96 13.79
CA ASN A 233 2.99 15.87 14.82
C ASN A 233 4.25 15.21 14.25
N PRO A 234 5.47 15.64 14.65
CA PRO A 234 6.71 15.01 14.20
C PRO A 234 6.74 13.50 14.42
N GLN A 235 6.11 13.02 15.49
CA GLN A 235 5.99 11.60 15.79
C GLN A 235 5.12 10.80 14.80
N GLN A 236 4.27 11.47 14.01
CA GLN A 236 3.44 10.87 12.97
C GLN A 236 4.07 10.99 11.57
N MET A 237 5.25 11.59 11.48
CA MET A 237 5.95 11.75 10.22
C MET A 237 6.85 10.56 9.93
N VAL A 238 7.00 10.27 8.65
CA VAL A 238 7.88 9.23 8.11
C VAL A 238 8.76 9.84 7.04
N LEU A 239 10.03 9.51 7.07
CA LEU A 239 11.02 9.92 6.09
C LEU A 239 11.25 8.78 5.09
N LEU A 240 10.96 9.04 3.83
CA LEU A 240 11.35 8.18 2.72
C LEU A 240 12.65 8.72 2.14
N ILE A 241 13.69 7.91 2.09
CA ILE A 241 15.03 8.32 1.65
C ILE A 241 15.72 7.18 0.90
N GLU A 242 16.56 7.53 -0.06
CA GLU A 242 17.40 6.55 -0.75
C GLU A 242 18.56 6.09 0.14
N PRO A 243 18.96 4.80 0.08
CA PRO A 243 19.99 4.24 0.95
C PRO A 243 21.33 4.98 0.90
N GLU A 244 21.70 5.47 -0.28
CA GLU A 244 22.95 6.21 -0.51
C GLU A 244 23.02 7.49 0.35
N TYR A 245 21.92 8.21 0.43
CA TYR A 245 21.85 9.45 1.21
C TYR A 245 21.70 9.19 2.71
N LEU A 246 21.03 8.08 3.07
CA LEU A 246 20.89 7.71 4.49
C LEU A 246 22.23 7.36 5.13
N ALA A 247 23.15 6.75 4.38
CA ALA A 247 24.47 6.36 4.90
C ALA A 247 25.30 7.54 5.41
N SER A 248 25.03 8.75 4.93
CA SER A 248 25.70 9.99 5.36
C SER A 248 25.05 10.66 6.57
N LEU A 249 23.86 10.20 7.01
CA LEU A 249 23.08 10.82 8.06
C LEU A 249 23.35 10.21 9.44
N ASP A 250 23.46 11.09 10.44
CA ASP A 250 23.62 10.68 11.83
C ASP A 250 22.25 10.33 12.45
N VAL A 251 22.14 9.11 13.00
CA VAL A 251 20.91 8.60 13.65
C VAL A 251 20.53 9.43 14.87
N ASP A 252 21.52 9.93 15.63
CA ASP A 252 21.29 10.77 16.81
C ASP A 252 20.66 12.11 16.44
N ALA A 253 21.07 12.67 15.32
CA ALA A 253 20.48 13.90 14.80
C ALA A 253 19.06 13.66 14.26
N LEU A 254 18.78 12.50 13.67
CA LEU A 254 17.44 12.12 13.20
C LEU A 254 16.44 11.93 14.35
N SER A 255 16.87 11.41 15.49
CA SER A 255 15.99 11.28 16.68
C SER A 255 15.43 12.66 17.11
N ALA A 256 16.24 13.67 17.03
CA ALA A 256 15.83 15.03 17.34
C ALA A 256 14.85 15.62 16.31
N VAL A 257 14.86 15.18 15.05
CA VAL A 257 13.88 15.57 14.02
C VAL A 257 12.47 15.09 14.38
N PHE A 258 12.36 13.82 14.75
CA PHE A 258 11.08 13.17 15.00
C PHE A 258 10.60 13.33 16.45
N GLN A 259 11.41 13.88 17.35
CA GLN A 259 11.12 13.98 18.78
C GLN A 259 10.79 12.61 19.40
N LEU A 260 11.52 11.59 19.00
CA LEU A 260 11.39 10.20 19.43
C LEU A 260 12.66 9.74 20.13
N ASP A 261 12.54 8.68 20.92
CA ASP A 261 13.69 7.98 21.47
C ASP A 261 14.50 7.33 20.31
N LYS A 262 15.81 7.20 20.50
CA LYS A 262 16.72 6.63 19.49
C LYS A 262 16.31 5.24 18.99
N ALA A 263 15.66 4.45 19.86
CA ALA A 263 15.17 3.12 19.54
C ALA A 263 13.99 3.13 18.54
N ASP A 264 13.19 4.21 18.51
CA ASP A 264 11.98 4.31 17.68
C ASP A 264 12.24 4.96 16.31
N VAL A 265 13.39 5.60 16.14
CA VAL A 265 13.76 6.30 14.89
C VAL A 265 13.81 5.37 13.67
N PRO A 266 14.37 4.15 13.74
CA PRO A 266 14.42 3.24 12.59
C PRO A 266 13.04 2.93 12.00
N TYR A 267 11.99 2.92 12.82
CA TYR A 267 10.61 2.68 12.35
C TYR A 267 9.99 3.85 11.60
N ARG A 268 10.66 5.02 11.61
CA ARG A 268 10.21 6.24 10.94
C ARG A 268 11.02 6.58 9.71
N ILE A 269 12.07 5.83 9.43
CA ILE A 269 12.91 5.99 8.25
C ILE A 269 12.73 4.77 7.38
N ILE A 270 12.20 5.00 6.20
CA ILE A 270 11.98 3.94 5.21
C ILE A 270 12.93 4.17 4.05
N GLN A 271 13.77 3.18 3.80
CA GLN A 271 14.64 3.19 2.65
C GLN A 271 13.85 2.76 1.40
N VAL A 272 13.95 3.55 0.37
CA VAL A 272 13.33 3.28 -0.93
C VAL A 272 14.39 3.30 -2.03
N PRO A 273 14.31 2.38 -3.01
CA PRO A 273 15.35 2.29 -4.04
C PRO A 273 15.46 3.56 -4.88
N ASN A 274 14.35 4.23 -5.14
CA ASN A 274 14.30 5.50 -5.88
C ASN A 274 12.94 6.17 -5.66
N LEU A 275 12.93 7.46 -5.34
CA LEU A 275 11.71 8.26 -5.24
C LEU A 275 11.06 8.54 -6.60
N GLY A 276 11.81 8.37 -7.68
CA GLY A 276 11.33 8.50 -9.06
C GLY A 276 11.08 9.93 -9.52
N ILE A 277 11.57 10.90 -8.77
CA ILE A 277 11.53 12.33 -9.08
C ILE A 277 12.98 12.79 -9.27
N PRO A 278 13.35 13.38 -10.42
CA PRO A 278 14.72 13.83 -10.66
C PRO A 278 15.18 14.80 -9.58
N GLY A 279 16.38 14.57 -9.04
CA GLY A 279 16.98 15.41 -7.99
C GLY A 279 16.30 15.30 -6.61
N ALA A 280 15.35 14.41 -6.42
CA ALA A 280 14.78 14.17 -5.10
C ALA A 280 15.82 13.48 -4.20
N VAL A 281 15.91 13.93 -2.97
CA VAL A 281 16.83 13.39 -1.96
C VAL A 281 16.06 12.65 -0.89
N ALA A 282 15.01 13.28 -0.38
CA ALA A 282 14.19 12.73 0.67
C ALA A 282 12.75 13.26 0.57
N LEU A 283 11.79 12.47 1.04
CA LEU A 283 10.39 12.84 1.12
C LEU A 283 9.88 12.65 2.56
N LEU A 284 9.44 13.74 3.18
CA LEU A 284 8.84 13.74 4.50
C LEU A 284 7.31 13.74 4.34
N VAL A 285 6.66 12.72 4.86
CA VAL A 285 5.20 12.52 4.78
C VAL A 285 4.60 12.17 6.14
N SER A 286 3.32 12.44 6.31
CA SER A 286 2.57 11.88 7.44
C SER A 286 2.25 10.40 7.22
N THR A 287 2.09 9.63 8.29
CA THR A 287 1.59 8.25 8.24
C THR A 287 0.23 8.13 7.54
N ASP A 288 -0.55 9.20 7.56
CA ASP A 288 -1.87 9.26 6.91
C ASP A 288 -1.83 9.72 5.45
N TRP A 289 -0.65 10.00 4.91
CA TRP A 289 -0.51 10.47 3.53
C TRP A 289 -0.90 9.38 2.52
N TYR A 290 -0.47 8.13 2.73
CA TYR A 290 -0.92 7.01 1.92
C TYR A 290 -2.32 6.54 2.35
N GLN A 291 -3.20 6.38 1.39
CA GLN A 291 -4.53 5.80 1.53
C GLN A 291 -4.57 4.45 0.80
N VAL A 292 -3.92 3.45 1.41
CA VAL A 292 -3.80 2.10 0.88
C VAL A 292 -4.62 1.16 1.74
N ARG A 293 -5.55 0.43 1.12
CA ARG A 293 -6.44 -0.53 1.78
C ARG A 293 -6.67 -1.74 0.88
N ASP A 294 -6.51 -2.92 1.44
CA ASP A 294 -6.86 -4.14 0.75
C ASP A 294 -8.38 -4.37 0.88
N THR A 295 -9.01 -4.79 -0.24
CA THR A 295 -10.43 -5.15 -0.28
C THR A 295 -10.61 -6.66 -0.39
N LEU A 296 -9.73 -7.33 -1.11
CA LEU A 296 -9.68 -8.78 -1.21
C LEU A 296 -8.22 -9.24 -1.27
N TYR A 297 -7.85 -10.12 -0.36
CA TYR A 297 -6.58 -10.84 -0.41
C TYR A 297 -6.84 -12.30 -0.13
N GLY A 298 -6.70 -13.15 -1.15
CA GLY A 298 -7.01 -14.56 -1.00
C GLY A 298 -6.64 -15.40 -2.20
N THR A 299 -6.60 -16.70 -2.00
CA THR A 299 -6.25 -17.68 -3.02
C THR A 299 -7.47 -18.41 -3.52
N THR A 300 -7.51 -18.68 -4.82
CA THR A 300 -8.49 -19.56 -5.48
C THR A 300 -7.75 -20.62 -6.27
N GLN A 301 -8.36 -21.78 -6.47
CA GLN A 301 -7.76 -22.90 -7.18
C GLN A 301 -8.69 -23.40 -8.26
N PHE A 302 -8.10 -23.81 -9.38
CA PHE A 302 -8.79 -24.45 -10.50
C PHE A 302 -8.01 -25.67 -10.97
N TYR A 303 -8.70 -26.80 -11.11
CA TYR A 303 -8.16 -28.02 -11.70
C TYR A 303 -8.63 -28.17 -13.14
N ASN A 304 -7.69 -28.38 -14.07
CA ASN A 304 -7.98 -28.66 -15.45
C ASN A 304 -7.83 -30.17 -15.71
N PRO A 305 -8.94 -30.92 -15.94
CA PRO A 305 -8.89 -32.36 -16.14
C PRO A 305 -8.28 -32.76 -17.49
N GLN A 306 -8.24 -31.85 -18.47
CA GLN A 306 -7.69 -32.15 -19.79
C GLN A 306 -6.16 -32.19 -19.76
N THR A 307 -5.53 -31.29 -19.01
CA THR A 307 -4.06 -31.19 -18.90
C THR A 307 -3.51 -31.80 -17.62
N LEU A 308 -4.38 -32.34 -16.76
CA LEU A 308 -4.04 -32.89 -15.44
C LEU A 308 -3.21 -31.89 -14.61
N SER A 309 -3.59 -30.63 -14.69
CA SER A 309 -2.88 -29.52 -14.02
C SER A 309 -3.78 -28.80 -13.03
N ASN A 310 -3.20 -28.36 -11.94
CA ASN A 310 -3.81 -27.45 -10.99
C ASN A 310 -3.25 -26.04 -11.20
N THR A 311 -4.11 -25.03 -11.13
CA THR A 311 -3.70 -23.64 -11.15
C THR A 311 -4.24 -22.97 -9.89
N MET A 312 -3.34 -22.34 -9.12
CA MET A 312 -3.69 -21.50 -8.00
C MET A 312 -3.55 -20.04 -8.43
N TYR A 313 -4.50 -19.24 -8.01
CA TYR A 313 -4.52 -17.79 -8.24
C TYR A 313 -4.45 -17.08 -6.90
N LEU A 314 -3.44 -16.27 -6.68
CA LEU A 314 -3.43 -15.30 -5.60
C LEU A 314 -4.11 -14.03 -6.13
N ASN A 315 -5.24 -13.66 -5.54
CA ASN A 315 -6.00 -12.47 -5.90
C ASN A 315 -5.70 -11.37 -4.90
N HIS A 316 -5.29 -10.21 -5.40
CA HIS A 316 -5.07 -9.03 -4.60
C HIS A 316 -5.83 -7.83 -5.19
N TRP A 317 -6.89 -7.40 -4.49
CA TRP A 317 -7.67 -6.22 -4.86
C TRP A 317 -7.53 -5.17 -3.79
N GLY A 318 -7.39 -3.93 -4.19
CA GLY A 318 -7.19 -2.85 -3.25
C GLY A 318 -7.43 -1.46 -3.80
N ILE A 319 -7.45 -0.53 -2.88
CA ILE A 319 -7.51 0.91 -3.11
C ILE A 319 -6.13 1.48 -2.83
N TYR A 320 -5.51 2.10 -3.82
CA TYR A 320 -4.19 2.71 -3.73
C TYR A 320 -4.30 4.18 -4.09
N GLY A 321 -4.08 5.03 -3.11
CA GLY A 321 -4.18 6.48 -3.26
C GLY A 321 -3.30 7.24 -2.28
N VAL A 322 -3.27 8.55 -2.44
CA VAL A 322 -2.56 9.49 -1.56
C VAL A 322 -3.47 10.65 -1.20
N SER A 323 -3.40 11.09 0.05
CA SER A 323 -4.23 12.17 0.55
C SER A 323 -3.72 13.54 0.07
N PRO A 324 -4.57 14.38 -0.53
CA PRO A 324 -4.23 15.75 -0.86
C PRO A 324 -4.27 16.69 0.35
N PHE A 325 -4.84 16.26 1.48
CA PHE A 325 -5.07 17.09 2.66
C PHE A 325 -3.99 16.95 3.72
N THR A 326 -3.19 15.88 3.67
CA THR A 326 -2.12 15.64 4.65
C THR A 326 -0.84 16.37 4.29
N PRO A 327 -0.05 16.85 5.28
CA PRO A 327 1.18 17.58 5.01
C PRO A 327 2.26 16.63 4.48
N CYS A 328 2.98 17.12 3.48
CA CYS A 328 4.15 16.47 2.88
C CYS A 328 5.17 17.48 2.39
N ALA A 329 6.46 17.12 2.36
CA ALA A 329 7.52 17.97 1.83
C ALA A 329 8.59 17.14 1.12
N LEU A 330 8.97 17.56 -0.06
CA LEU A 330 10.01 16.97 -0.89
C LEU A 330 11.30 17.78 -0.76
N PHE A 331 12.40 17.13 -0.40
CA PHE A 331 13.75 17.69 -0.39
C PHE A 331 14.43 17.36 -1.71
N THR A 332 14.84 18.40 -2.44
CA THR A 332 15.36 18.25 -3.80
C THR A 332 16.55 19.15 -4.05
N THR A 333 17.48 18.68 -4.87
CA THR A 333 18.63 19.46 -5.36
C THR A 333 18.35 20.20 -6.66
N ASN A 334 17.20 19.96 -7.29
CA ASN A 334 16.86 20.65 -8.53
C ASN A 334 16.58 22.12 -8.28
N GLU A 335 17.32 22.98 -8.99
CA GLU A 335 17.04 24.39 -9.08
C GLU A 335 15.73 24.63 -9.84
N GLY A 336 14.88 25.50 -9.33
CA GLY A 336 13.80 26.05 -10.14
C GLY A 336 12.40 25.99 -9.59
N THR A 337 12.20 25.53 -8.37
CA THR A 337 10.91 25.73 -7.71
C THR A 337 11.14 26.24 -6.30
N SER A 338 11.39 27.56 -6.22
CA SER A 338 11.16 28.22 -4.94
C SER A 338 9.71 27.95 -4.53
N ILE A 339 9.55 27.68 -3.28
CA ILE A 339 8.35 27.40 -2.49
C ILE A 339 7.14 28.29 -2.84
N ASN A 340 7.35 29.39 -3.55
CA ASN A 340 6.36 30.39 -3.91
C ASN A 340 5.88 30.31 -5.37
N ALA A 341 6.36 29.38 -6.19
CA ALA A 341 6.12 29.41 -7.63
C ALA A 341 5.01 28.45 -8.12
N VAL A 342 4.36 27.70 -7.26
CA VAL A 342 3.13 27.00 -7.65
C VAL A 342 1.92 27.86 -7.26
N THR A 343 1.90 29.08 -7.73
CA THR A 343 0.65 29.80 -7.93
C THR A 343 0.06 29.35 -9.26
N GLN A 344 -0.24 28.08 -9.39
CA GLN A 344 -1.32 27.70 -10.28
C GLN A 344 -2.59 28.05 -9.54
N THR A 345 -3.01 29.29 -9.76
CA THR A 345 -4.37 29.72 -9.46
C THR A 345 -5.27 28.80 -10.27
N VAL A 346 -5.83 27.79 -9.64
CA VAL A 346 -6.96 27.05 -10.20
C VAL A 346 -8.13 28.05 -10.18
N THR A 347 -8.15 28.92 -11.19
CA THR A 347 -9.29 29.79 -11.45
C THR A 347 -10.39 28.93 -12.03
N GLY A 348 -11.32 28.55 -11.16
CA GLY A 348 -12.61 28.06 -11.56
C GLY A 348 -12.81 26.55 -11.53
N PHE A 349 -13.07 25.99 -10.34
CA PHE A 349 -13.98 24.89 -10.22
C PHE A 349 -15.41 25.47 -10.19
N THR A 350 -16.04 25.55 -11.33
CA THR A 350 -17.49 25.75 -11.37
C THR A 350 -18.11 24.38 -11.16
N LEU A 351 -18.45 24.05 -9.93
CA LEU A 351 -19.40 22.98 -9.65
C LEU A 351 -20.75 23.44 -10.17
N THR A 352 -21.06 23.11 -11.41
CA THR A 352 -22.43 23.22 -11.93
C THR A 352 -23.18 22.09 -11.21
N ALA A 353 -23.93 22.43 -10.16
CA ALA A 353 -24.87 21.52 -9.56
C ALA A 353 -25.83 21.07 -10.68
N PRO A 354 -26.00 19.78 -10.94
CA PRO A 354 -27.04 19.33 -11.86
C PRO A 354 -28.39 19.77 -11.29
N SER A 355 -29.26 20.20 -12.20
CA SER A 355 -30.59 20.69 -11.90
C SER A 355 -31.29 19.89 -10.81
N THR A 356 -31.92 20.59 -9.88
CA THR A 356 -32.51 20.18 -8.61
C THR A 356 -33.63 19.12 -8.68
N GLN A 357 -33.75 18.33 -9.75
CA GLN A 357 -34.73 17.25 -9.83
C GLN A 357 -34.05 15.94 -10.17
N VAL A 358 -33.66 15.20 -9.13
CA VAL A 358 -33.31 13.79 -9.25
C VAL A 358 -34.54 12.95 -9.04
N LYS A 359 -34.96 12.23 -10.05
CA LYS A 359 -36.00 11.19 -9.91
C LYS A 359 -35.41 10.02 -9.09
N PRO A 360 -36.14 9.44 -8.13
CA PRO A 360 -35.69 8.29 -7.39
C PRO A 360 -35.33 7.13 -8.35
N GLY A 361 -34.09 6.63 -8.30
CA GLY A 361 -33.64 5.50 -9.12
C GLY A 361 -32.57 5.81 -10.17
N GLN A 362 -32.08 7.04 -10.31
CA GLN A 362 -30.99 7.37 -11.24
C GLN A 362 -29.66 7.56 -10.49
N SER A 363 -28.67 6.77 -10.86
CA SER A 363 -27.29 6.96 -10.42
C SER A 363 -26.62 8.07 -11.23
N TYR A 364 -26.00 9.04 -10.56
CA TYR A 364 -25.22 10.09 -11.21
C TYR A 364 -23.87 9.54 -11.71
N ARG A 365 -23.68 9.55 -13.03
CA ARG A 365 -22.34 9.56 -13.64
C ARG A 365 -21.96 11.02 -13.87
N ASN A 366 -20.96 11.52 -13.16
CA ASN A 366 -20.34 12.80 -13.48
C ASN A 366 -19.72 12.73 -14.88
N ARG A 367 -20.42 13.29 -15.88
CA ARG A 367 -19.81 13.63 -17.16
C ARG A 367 -19.14 14.98 -16.99
N GLN A 368 -17.83 15.01 -16.97
CA GLN A 368 -17.06 16.22 -17.20
C GLN A 368 -17.29 16.66 -18.65
N SER A 369 -18.16 17.64 -18.86
CA SER A 369 -18.25 18.36 -20.13
C SER A 369 -17.64 19.74 -19.93
N GLY A 370 -16.55 19.99 -20.63
CA GLY A 370 -16.04 21.33 -20.88
C GLY A 370 -14.78 21.73 -20.11
N CYS A 371 -13.63 21.18 -20.48
CA CYS A 371 -12.37 21.87 -20.41
C CYS A 371 -11.99 22.28 -21.83
N THR A 372 -12.26 23.52 -22.18
CA THR A 372 -11.63 24.17 -23.34
C THR A 372 -10.21 24.59 -22.94
N GLU A 373 -9.28 24.00 -23.65
CA GLU A 373 -7.89 24.38 -23.87
C GLU A 373 -7.19 25.28 -22.81
N ARG A 374 -6.54 24.69 -21.86
CA ARG A 374 -5.15 24.89 -21.39
C ARG A 374 -4.96 24.18 -20.04
N GLY A 375 -4.30 23.04 -20.12
CA GLY A 375 -3.92 22.28 -18.95
C GLY A 375 -4.93 21.18 -18.61
N ASP A 376 -4.80 20.06 -19.29
CA ASP A 376 -5.51 18.82 -19.03
C ASP A 376 -5.25 18.37 -17.57
N VAL A 377 -6.09 18.78 -16.67
CA VAL A 377 -6.23 18.13 -15.36
C VAL A 377 -7.15 16.95 -15.56
N ARG A 378 -6.57 15.85 -16.06
CA ARG A 378 -7.29 14.58 -16.11
C ARG A 378 -7.59 14.13 -14.69
N SER A 379 -8.86 13.91 -14.44
CA SER A 379 -9.40 13.34 -13.22
C SER A 379 -8.58 12.15 -12.72
N PHE A 380 -8.17 12.19 -11.45
CA PHE A 380 -7.70 11.04 -10.70
C PHE A 380 -8.86 10.06 -10.47
N GLY A 381 -9.18 9.26 -11.46
CA GLY A 381 -10.29 8.33 -11.34
C GLY A 381 -10.30 7.24 -12.39
N LYS A 382 -9.21 7.10 -13.18
CA LYS A 382 -9.06 5.94 -14.07
C LYS A 382 -7.59 5.69 -14.38
N ALA A 383 -7.02 4.78 -13.67
CA ALA A 383 -6.09 3.73 -14.10
C ALA A 383 -5.94 2.74 -12.96
#